data_0bc702f6cf5c0114b7f596ade393a215
#
_entry.id   0bc702f6cf5c0114b7f596ade393a215
#
_cell.length_a   1.000
_cell.length_b   1.000
_cell.length_c   1.000
_cell.angle_alpha   90.00
_cell.angle_beta   90.00
_cell.angle_gamma   90.00
#
_symmetry.space_group_name_H-M   'P 1'
#
loop_
_entity.id
_entity.type
_entity.pdbx_description
1 polymer ?
#
loop_
_entity_poly.entity_id
_entity_poly.type
_entity_poly.pdbx_seq_one_letter_code
_entity_poly.pdbx_strand_id
1 'polypeptide(L)'
;MEAKSIIRRNAYAAWASMALLFGVYAWLWYRAEGPAGGQDSWNHFLYARWAPFHSELLLDQWGKPLFTLLALPFAPMGIDGLYALNMLATLCTAWLGYMTARRLGLRNPWMFIPLFGLQPLVLANVHSALTEPSNALMLVAIVYLLASRRLAAAAVLGSFLPFMRTEGFILLGAMFLFLWVRSRARYAWHAGIGTLVFAVLGALVSGDWAWIVRQNPYVKQEVEKRFDPGHGGFWHYAEAQREIWGPLVSVLVMASLVWVLVYVFSRMKKKTPRELSQMALWLWWPLFLSFFLAHSWVWYSGTYGSHGLLRVFVVVAPLAAFLAHYSLHRLMIMDVAILNRILKVGVLLALLLTAYPGAHFPYPWESKSPISGYAGASTVQQGLDFIQREGLLDSQAGSTPLLVHQLPELNAELDFDPWASPDQAKSYYMWSIDKRPGQDWMPKGTVLLWDNFHARRDAPMGLHELRALGKYQELAYFPSDIDSVYDVRIFLKTQP
;
A
#
# COMPACT_ATOMS: atom_id res chain seq x y z
N MET A 1 40.75 15.88 -12.70
CA MET A 1 40.72 14.39 -12.65
C MET A 1 39.93 13.87 -11.47
N GLU A 2 40.07 14.42 -10.29
CA GLU A 2 39.42 13.95 -9.06
C GLU A 2 37.90 14.01 -9.07
N ALA A 3 37.27 15.08 -9.57
CA ALA A 3 35.80 15.19 -9.65
C ALA A 3 35.17 14.13 -10.56
N LYS A 4 35.79 13.79 -11.71
CA LYS A 4 35.31 12.72 -12.60
C LYS A 4 35.43 11.34 -11.94
N SER A 5 36.49 11.12 -11.15
CA SER A 5 36.68 9.87 -10.38
C SER A 5 35.61 9.69 -9.31
N ILE A 6 35.26 10.75 -8.56
CA ILE A 6 34.20 10.72 -7.55
C ILE A 6 32.82 10.42 -8.19
N ILE A 7 32.51 11.06 -9.33
CA ILE A 7 31.25 10.84 -10.05
C ILE A 7 31.14 9.38 -10.50
N ARG A 8 32.22 8.81 -11.10
CA ARG A 8 32.26 7.39 -11.50
C ARG A 8 32.05 6.45 -10.31
N ARG A 9 32.77 6.67 -9.22
CA ARG A 9 32.65 5.84 -8.01
C ARG A 9 31.24 5.85 -7.45
N ASN A 10 30.58 7.01 -7.38
CA ASN A 10 29.19 7.09 -6.92
C ASN A 10 28.22 6.39 -7.88
N ALA A 11 28.46 6.42 -9.19
CA ALA A 11 27.65 5.70 -10.16
C ALA A 11 27.80 4.17 -10.01
N TYR A 12 29.03 3.66 -9.87
CA TYR A 12 29.26 2.24 -9.62
C TYR A 12 28.62 1.76 -8.30
N ALA A 13 28.76 2.56 -7.24
CA ALA A 13 28.14 2.25 -5.95
C ALA A 13 26.59 2.24 -6.05
N ALA A 14 26.00 3.15 -6.85
CA ALA A 14 24.55 3.17 -7.09
C ALA A 14 24.10 1.91 -7.83
N TRP A 15 24.79 1.52 -8.91
CA TRP A 15 24.45 0.30 -9.64
C TRP A 15 24.63 -0.96 -8.78
N ALA A 16 25.71 -1.05 -7.99
CA ALA A 16 25.91 -2.16 -7.07
C ALA A 16 24.80 -2.22 -6.00
N SER A 17 24.38 -1.06 -5.46
CA SER A 17 23.27 -1.00 -4.51
C SER A 17 21.93 -1.39 -5.14
N MET A 18 21.68 -1.00 -6.39
CA MET A 18 20.47 -1.42 -7.14
C MET A 18 20.47 -2.92 -7.41
N ALA A 19 21.62 -3.48 -7.83
CA ALA A 19 21.75 -4.92 -8.07
C ALA A 19 21.54 -5.74 -6.78
N LEU A 20 22.11 -5.27 -5.66
CA LEU A 20 21.86 -5.89 -4.34
C LEU A 20 20.39 -5.83 -3.97
N LEU A 21 19.76 -4.65 -4.12
CA LEU A 21 18.35 -4.47 -3.78
C LEU A 21 17.44 -5.34 -4.65
N PHE A 22 17.71 -5.41 -5.96
CA PHE A 22 17.02 -6.31 -6.86
C PHE A 22 17.17 -7.77 -6.42
N GLY A 23 18.40 -8.20 -6.07
CA GLY A 23 18.65 -9.55 -5.58
C GLY A 23 17.88 -9.88 -4.30
N VAL A 24 17.82 -8.93 -3.35
CA VAL A 24 17.00 -9.08 -2.13
C VAL A 24 15.52 -9.22 -2.48
N TYR A 25 14.99 -8.37 -3.34
CA TYR A 25 13.58 -8.41 -3.74
C TYR A 25 13.23 -9.68 -4.51
N ALA A 26 14.09 -10.12 -5.44
CA ALA A 26 13.91 -11.36 -6.17
C ALA A 26 13.93 -12.59 -5.24
N TRP A 27 14.83 -12.58 -4.24
CA TRP A 27 14.88 -13.62 -3.21
C TRP A 27 13.62 -13.64 -2.35
N LEU A 28 13.11 -12.47 -1.94
CA LEU A 28 11.87 -12.35 -1.19
C LEU A 28 10.68 -12.85 -2.01
N TRP A 29 10.61 -12.50 -3.31
CA TRP A 29 9.58 -13.02 -4.22
C TRP A 29 9.62 -14.55 -4.30
N TYR A 30 10.81 -15.10 -4.50
CA TYR A 30 10.96 -16.57 -4.55
C TYR A 30 10.50 -17.26 -3.25
N ARG A 31 10.58 -16.57 -2.11
CA ARG A 31 10.15 -17.08 -0.79
C ARG A 31 8.69 -16.77 -0.46
N ALA A 32 8.07 -15.83 -1.18
CA ALA A 32 6.70 -15.41 -0.90
C ALA A 32 5.71 -16.51 -1.31
N GLU A 33 4.86 -16.90 -0.38
CA GLU A 33 3.79 -17.90 -0.60
C GLU A 33 2.43 -17.24 -0.84
N GLY A 34 2.35 -15.89 -0.74
CA GLY A 34 1.13 -15.12 -0.98
C GLY A 34 1.41 -13.60 -0.89
N PRO A 35 0.42 -12.77 -1.23
CA PRO A 35 0.60 -11.34 -1.25
C PRO A 35 0.65 -10.73 0.15
N ALA A 36 1.61 -9.84 0.38
CA ALA A 36 1.52 -8.93 1.51
C ALA A 36 0.25 -8.07 1.40
N GLY A 37 -0.38 -7.75 2.54
CA GLY A 37 -1.60 -6.94 2.57
C GLY A 37 -2.90 -7.72 2.45
N GLY A 38 -2.85 -9.06 2.36
CA GLY A 38 -4.00 -9.96 2.43
C GLY A 38 -5.09 -9.61 1.42
N GLN A 39 -6.34 -9.56 1.86
CA GLN A 39 -7.51 -9.31 1.02
C GLN A 39 -7.44 -8.03 0.17
N ASP A 40 -6.80 -6.96 0.68
CA ASP A 40 -6.69 -5.72 -0.10
C ASP A 40 -5.85 -5.91 -1.37
N SER A 41 -4.78 -6.72 -1.30
CA SER A 41 -3.97 -7.07 -2.47
C SER A 41 -4.77 -7.86 -3.51
N TRP A 42 -5.53 -8.85 -3.07
CA TRP A 42 -6.41 -9.62 -3.94
C TRP A 42 -7.51 -8.77 -4.58
N ASN A 43 -8.13 -7.89 -3.80
CA ASN A 43 -9.13 -6.98 -4.34
C ASN A 43 -8.54 -6.03 -5.40
N HIS A 44 -7.37 -5.42 -5.16
CA HIS A 44 -6.73 -4.57 -6.17
C HIS A 44 -6.36 -5.36 -7.44
N PHE A 45 -5.94 -6.62 -7.29
CA PHE A 45 -5.73 -7.52 -8.44
C PHE A 45 -7.02 -7.74 -9.22
N LEU A 46 -8.13 -8.11 -8.54
CA LEU A 46 -9.41 -8.33 -9.18
C LEU A 46 -9.93 -7.07 -9.89
N TYR A 47 -9.83 -5.89 -9.28
CA TYR A 47 -10.16 -4.63 -9.92
C TYR A 47 -9.38 -4.44 -11.24
N ALA A 48 -8.07 -4.68 -11.23
CA ALA A 48 -7.26 -4.57 -12.43
C ALA A 48 -7.57 -5.68 -13.46
N ARG A 49 -7.82 -6.90 -13.00
CA ARG A 49 -8.15 -8.06 -13.84
C ARG A 49 -9.43 -7.86 -14.63
N TRP A 50 -10.46 -7.33 -13.97
CA TRP A 50 -11.81 -7.25 -14.51
C TRP A 50 -12.18 -5.86 -15.08
N ALA A 51 -11.39 -4.82 -14.83
CA ALA A 51 -11.64 -3.48 -15.37
C ALA A 51 -11.76 -3.40 -16.91
N PRO A 52 -11.09 -4.23 -17.73
CA PRO A 52 -11.34 -4.26 -19.17
C PRO A 52 -12.77 -4.67 -19.57
N PHE A 53 -13.46 -5.42 -18.71
CA PHE A 53 -14.83 -5.88 -18.94
C PHE A 53 -15.87 -5.02 -18.21
N HIS A 54 -15.46 -4.31 -17.16
CA HIS A 54 -16.26 -3.46 -16.27
C HIS A 54 -15.59 -2.08 -16.16
N SER A 55 -15.81 -1.23 -17.13
CA SER A 55 -15.11 0.07 -17.25
C SER A 55 -15.36 1.02 -16.07
N GLU A 56 -16.46 0.84 -15.32
CA GLU A 56 -16.76 1.58 -14.09
C GLU A 56 -15.72 1.35 -13.01
N LEU A 57 -15.01 0.20 -13.01
CA LEU A 57 -13.92 -0.10 -12.07
C LEU A 57 -12.71 0.83 -12.24
N LEU A 58 -12.54 1.41 -13.42
CA LEU A 58 -11.49 2.42 -13.67
C LEU A 58 -11.73 3.73 -12.93
N LEU A 59 -12.95 3.97 -12.44
CA LEU A 59 -13.29 5.15 -11.66
C LEU A 59 -13.68 4.81 -10.21
N ASP A 60 -13.64 3.54 -9.83
CA ASP A 60 -13.94 3.14 -8.46
C ASP A 60 -12.91 3.71 -7.48
N GLN A 61 -13.39 4.43 -6.46
CA GLN A 61 -12.51 5.13 -5.52
C GLN A 61 -11.88 4.21 -4.48
N TRP A 62 -12.47 3.03 -4.22
CA TRP A 62 -11.82 2.02 -3.39
C TRP A 62 -10.69 1.35 -4.17
N GLY A 63 -10.92 0.97 -5.43
CA GLY A 63 -9.92 0.40 -6.34
C GLY A 63 -8.74 1.35 -6.64
N LYS A 64 -8.90 2.66 -6.39
CA LYS A 64 -7.93 3.71 -6.72
C LYS A 64 -7.70 3.84 -8.23
N PRO A 65 -8.44 4.75 -8.89
CA PRO A 65 -8.49 4.88 -10.35
C PRO A 65 -7.13 4.84 -11.05
N LEU A 66 -6.16 5.59 -10.54
CA LEU A 66 -4.84 5.67 -11.17
C LEU A 66 -4.02 4.39 -10.94
N PHE A 67 -4.17 3.74 -9.79
CA PHE A 67 -3.51 2.46 -9.53
C PHE A 67 -4.11 1.36 -10.40
N THR A 68 -5.45 1.25 -10.48
CA THR A 68 -6.13 0.27 -11.34
C THR A 68 -5.66 0.41 -12.79
N LEU A 69 -5.56 1.65 -13.31
CA LEU A 69 -5.06 1.91 -14.65
C LEU A 69 -3.60 1.46 -14.84
N LEU A 70 -2.72 1.69 -13.86
CA LEU A 70 -1.33 1.25 -13.92
C LEU A 70 -1.20 -0.28 -13.80
N ALA A 71 -2.08 -0.94 -13.08
CA ALA A 71 -2.08 -2.38 -12.84
C ALA A 71 -2.64 -3.18 -14.03
N LEU A 72 -3.48 -2.57 -14.88
CA LEU A 72 -4.09 -3.23 -16.05
C LEU A 72 -3.13 -4.07 -16.89
N PRO A 73 -1.96 -3.58 -17.35
CA PRO A 73 -1.06 -4.35 -18.21
C PRO A 73 -0.37 -5.52 -17.48
N PHE A 74 -0.40 -5.53 -16.15
CA PHE A 74 0.21 -6.55 -15.31
C PHE A 74 -0.79 -7.62 -14.85
N ALA A 75 -2.06 -7.29 -14.73
CA ALA A 75 -3.11 -8.18 -14.25
C ALA A 75 -3.26 -9.50 -15.04
N PRO A 76 -3.03 -9.56 -16.37
CA PRO A 76 -3.06 -10.82 -17.11
C PRO A 76 -1.99 -11.84 -16.66
N MET A 77 -0.95 -11.41 -15.95
CA MET A 77 0.09 -12.28 -15.38
C MET A 77 -0.31 -12.85 -14.00
N GLY A 78 -1.54 -12.67 -13.57
CA GLY A 78 -2.00 -13.03 -12.23
C GLY A 78 -1.50 -12.07 -11.15
N ILE A 79 -1.57 -12.50 -9.90
CA ILE A 79 -1.09 -11.69 -8.75
C ILE A 79 0.41 -11.37 -8.85
N ASP A 80 1.21 -12.26 -9.44
CA ASP A 80 2.64 -12.07 -9.70
C ASP A 80 2.92 -10.86 -10.59
N GLY A 81 2.02 -10.55 -11.52
CA GLY A 81 2.10 -9.34 -12.33
C GLY A 81 2.06 -8.08 -11.47
N LEU A 82 1.23 -8.05 -10.42
CA LEU A 82 1.17 -6.91 -9.52
C LEU A 82 2.39 -6.85 -8.59
N TYR A 83 2.98 -8.00 -8.23
CA TYR A 83 4.28 -8.01 -7.54
C TYR A 83 5.38 -7.40 -8.42
N ALA A 84 5.40 -7.77 -9.71
CA ALA A 84 6.33 -7.18 -10.67
C ALA A 84 6.15 -5.67 -10.79
N LEU A 85 4.90 -5.18 -10.85
CA LEU A 85 4.58 -3.75 -10.84
C LEU A 85 5.15 -3.06 -9.59
N ASN A 86 4.87 -3.60 -8.41
CA ASN A 86 5.28 -2.98 -7.14
C ASN A 86 6.80 -3.09 -6.91
N MET A 87 7.44 -4.19 -7.31
CA MET A 87 8.89 -4.30 -7.32
C MET A 87 9.52 -3.25 -8.25
N LEU A 88 8.99 -3.10 -9.47
CA LEU A 88 9.44 -2.07 -10.41
C LEU A 88 9.23 -0.65 -9.84
N ALA A 89 8.06 -0.36 -9.29
CA ALA A 89 7.78 0.93 -8.65
C ALA A 89 8.76 1.24 -7.52
N THR A 90 9.08 0.25 -6.69
CA THR A 90 10.01 0.39 -5.57
C THR A 90 11.45 0.61 -6.06
N LEU A 91 11.90 -0.15 -7.06
CA LEU A 91 13.22 0.05 -7.67
C LEU A 91 13.34 1.42 -8.36
N CYS A 92 12.30 1.84 -9.11
CA CYS A 92 12.24 3.17 -9.71
C CYS A 92 12.26 4.28 -8.63
N THR A 93 11.59 4.08 -7.50
CA THR A 93 11.64 5.01 -6.34
C THR A 93 13.06 5.13 -5.79
N ALA A 94 13.75 3.99 -5.59
CA ALA A 94 15.13 3.98 -5.12
C ALA A 94 16.08 4.73 -6.09
N TRP A 95 15.95 4.46 -7.39
CA TRP A 95 16.77 5.09 -8.42
C TRP A 95 16.50 6.60 -8.54
N LEU A 96 15.21 6.99 -8.59
CA LEU A 96 14.82 8.40 -8.70
C LEU A 96 15.19 9.20 -7.44
N GLY A 97 15.15 8.56 -6.28
CA GLY A 97 15.65 9.12 -5.03
C GLY A 97 17.15 9.32 -5.04
N TYR A 98 17.94 8.36 -5.59
CA TYR A 98 19.37 8.55 -5.85
C TYR A 98 19.63 9.76 -6.78
N MET A 99 18.87 9.87 -7.87
CA MET A 99 19.00 10.99 -8.81
C MET A 99 18.69 12.33 -8.12
N THR A 100 17.67 12.34 -7.25
CA THR A 100 17.32 13.52 -6.44
C THR A 100 18.43 13.88 -5.46
N ALA A 101 18.95 12.90 -4.72
CA ALA A 101 20.05 13.10 -3.78
C ALA A 101 21.31 13.64 -4.47
N ARG A 102 21.63 13.10 -5.67
CA ARG A 102 22.73 13.59 -6.51
C ARG A 102 22.51 15.03 -6.95
N ARG A 103 21.30 15.36 -7.40
CA ARG A 103 20.96 16.71 -7.87
C ARG A 103 21.04 17.75 -6.76
N LEU A 104 20.65 17.37 -5.55
CA LEU A 104 20.72 18.24 -4.36
C LEU A 104 22.13 18.32 -3.74
N GLY A 105 23.12 17.59 -4.30
CA GLY A 105 24.50 17.60 -3.81
C GLY A 105 24.70 16.86 -2.48
N LEU A 106 23.84 15.90 -2.16
CA LEU A 106 24.04 15.04 -0.99
C LEU A 106 25.33 14.22 -1.16
N ARG A 107 26.12 14.12 -0.09
CA ARG A 107 27.36 13.32 -0.09
C ARG A 107 27.00 11.83 -0.21
N ASN A 108 27.70 11.09 -1.08
CA ASN A 108 27.43 9.69 -1.38
C ASN A 108 25.94 9.44 -1.75
N PRO A 109 25.42 10.01 -2.83
CA PRO A 109 23.99 9.98 -3.18
C PRO A 109 23.42 8.56 -3.31
N TRP A 110 24.28 7.55 -3.61
CA TRP A 110 23.93 6.13 -3.68
C TRP A 110 23.36 5.57 -2.36
N MET A 111 23.69 6.19 -1.21
CA MET A 111 23.20 5.77 0.11
C MET A 111 21.67 5.89 0.24
N PHE A 112 21.03 6.73 -0.58
CA PHE A 112 19.58 6.78 -0.61
C PHE A 112 18.96 5.41 -0.93
N ILE A 113 19.58 4.64 -1.84
CA ILE A 113 19.05 3.35 -2.31
C ILE A 113 18.85 2.38 -1.14
N PRO A 114 19.88 2.02 -0.35
CA PRO A 114 19.68 1.14 0.78
C PRO A 114 18.89 1.79 1.94
N LEU A 115 19.01 3.11 2.17
CA LEU A 115 18.25 3.80 3.22
C LEU A 115 16.73 3.76 2.94
N PHE A 116 16.31 3.72 1.70
CA PHE A 116 14.92 3.54 1.32
C PHE A 116 14.56 2.05 1.19
N GLY A 117 15.29 1.32 0.35
CA GLY A 117 14.88 0.00 -0.12
C GLY A 117 15.00 -1.12 0.93
N LEU A 118 15.77 -0.92 2.00
CA LEU A 118 15.92 -1.89 3.09
C LEU A 118 15.12 -1.51 4.35
N GLN A 119 14.20 -0.57 4.26
CA GLN A 119 13.25 -0.30 5.36
C GLN A 119 12.31 -1.50 5.53
N PRO A 120 11.98 -1.91 6.76
CA PRO A 120 11.16 -3.10 7.02
C PRO A 120 9.82 -3.08 6.26
N LEU A 121 9.07 -1.98 6.32
CA LEU A 121 7.79 -1.90 5.61
C LEU A 121 7.92 -1.89 4.09
N VAL A 122 8.99 -1.33 3.54
CA VAL A 122 9.25 -1.38 2.09
C VAL A 122 9.49 -2.83 1.67
N LEU A 123 10.32 -3.57 2.42
CA LEU A 123 10.57 -4.99 2.19
C LEU A 123 9.28 -5.82 2.29
N ALA A 124 8.46 -5.56 3.32
CA ALA A 124 7.20 -6.29 3.53
C ALA A 124 6.16 -6.02 2.44
N ASN A 125 6.21 -4.85 1.76
CA ASN A 125 5.20 -4.46 0.77
C ASN A 125 5.67 -4.60 -0.69
N VAL A 126 6.92 -4.95 -0.96
CA VAL A 126 7.42 -5.10 -2.33
C VAL A 126 6.71 -6.22 -3.10
N HIS A 127 6.25 -7.27 -2.39
CA HIS A 127 5.46 -8.39 -2.94
C HIS A 127 3.99 -8.25 -2.53
N SER A 128 3.40 -7.13 -2.83
CA SER A 128 1.97 -6.87 -2.63
C SER A 128 1.34 -6.39 -3.92
N ALA A 129 0.03 -6.44 -3.99
CA ALA A 129 -0.73 -5.73 -5.00
C ALA A 129 -1.32 -4.42 -4.45
N LEU A 130 -0.66 -3.86 -3.42
CA LEU A 130 -1.09 -2.64 -2.74
C LEU A 130 -0.65 -1.38 -3.47
N THR A 131 -1.32 -0.28 -3.21
CA THR A 131 -1.13 0.99 -3.90
C THR A 131 0.03 1.82 -3.34
N GLU A 132 0.53 1.49 -2.15
CA GLU A 132 1.57 2.24 -1.42
C GLU A 132 2.88 2.35 -2.20
N PRO A 133 3.46 1.29 -2.81
CA PRO A 133 4.70 1.40 -3.55
C PRO A 133 4.60 2.32 -4.77
N SER A 134 3.49 2.25 -5.51
CA SER A 134 3.22 3.12 -6.66
C SER A 134 3.03 4.59 -6.25
N ASN A 135 2.38 4.83 -5.09
CA ASN A 135 2.24 6.18 -4.55
C ASN A 135 3.58 6.75 -4.05
N ALA A 136 4.44 5.92 -3.45
CA ALA A 136 5.80 6.30 -3.07
C ALA A 136 6.65 6.73 -4.29
N LEU A 137 6.53 6.00 -5.42
CA LEU A 137 7.17 6.38 -6.69
C LEU A 137 6.68 7.75 -7.17
N MET A 138 5.37 7.97 -7.14
CA MET A 138 4.78 9.23 -7.56
C MET A 138 5.25 10.40 -6.68
N LEU A 139 5.31 10.18 -5.35
CA LEU A 139 5.82 11.18 -4.40
C LEU A 139 7.28 11.52 -4.66
N VAL A 140 8.14 10.53 -4.90
CA VAL A 140 9.56 10.78 -5.23
C VAL A 140 9.72 11.48 -6.56
N ALA A 141 8.91 11.15 -7.56
CA ALA A 141 8.91 11.86 -8.84
C ALA A 141 8.56 13.35 -8.66
N ILE A 142 7.59 13.66 -7.81
CA ILE A 142 7.24 15.04 -7.46
C ILE A 142 8.43 15.74 -6.77
N VAL A 143 9.06 15.10 -5.78
CA VAL A 143 10.25 15.64 -5.08
C VAL A 143 11.40 15.87 -6.05
N TYR A 144 11.65 14.97 -7.01
CA TYR A 144 12.63 15.13 -8.06
C TYR A 144 12.33 16.33 -8.97
N LEU A 145 11.07 16.50 -9.38
CA LEU A 145 10.65 17.64 -10.21
C LEU A 145 10.80 18.96 -9.45
N LEU A 146 10.46 19.00 -8.16
CA LEU A 146 10.66 20.16 -7.30
C LEU A 146 12.16 20.50 -7.13
N ALA A 147 12.99 19.49 -6.87
CA ALA A 147 14.46 19.64 -6.82
C ALA A 147 15.03 20.07 -8.17
N SER A 148 14.35 19.73 -9.27
CA SER A 148 14.70 20.13 -10.64
C SER A 148 14.12 21.48 -11.05
N ARG A 149 13.46 22.19 -10.13
CA ARG A 149 12.78 23.48 -10.34
C ARG A 149 11.68 23.42 -11.42
N ARG A 150 11.16 22.24 -11.72
CA ARG A 150 10.03 22.01 -12.65
C ARG A 150 8.70 22.10 -11.88
N LEU A 151 8.43 23.29 -11.31
CA LEU A 151 7.32 23.47 -10.35
C LEU A 151 5.94 23.17 -10.95
N ALA A 152 5.68 23.57 -12.20
CA ALA A 152 4.41 23.28 -12.88
C ALA A 152 4.19 21.77 -13.05
N ALA A 153 5.21 21.05 -13.54
CA ALA A 153 5.12 19.60 -13.73
C ALA A 153 4.94 18.87 -12.39
N ALA A 154 5.62 19.33 -11.34
CA ALA A 154 5.44 18.80 -9.99
C ALA A 154 4.02 19.02 -9.49
N ALA A 155 3.44 20.19 -9.70
CA ALA A 155 2.08 20.52 -9.30
C ALA A 155 1.03 19.69 -10.05
N VAL A 156 1.20 19.56 -11.38
CA VAL A 156 0.33 18.69 -12.20
C VAL A 156 0.42 17.24 -11.76
N LEU A 157 1.63 16.67 -11.62
CA LEU A 157 1.79 15.29 -11.18
C LEU A 157 1.19 15.09 -9.77
N GLY A 158 1.47 16.02 -8.85
CA GLY A 158 0.94 15.98 -7.48
C GLY A 158 -0.57 16.03 -7.39
N SER A 159 -1.23 16.68 -8.35
CA SER A 159 -2.70 16.75 -8.40
C SER A 159 -3.38 15.39 -8.61
N PHE A 160 -2.64 14.38 -9.06
CA PHE A 160 -3.12 13.01 -9.24
C PHE A 160 -2.87 12.10 -8.02
N LEU A 161 -2.13 12.55 -6.98
CA LEU A 161 -1.90 11.76 -5.76
C LEU A 161 -3.20 11.22 -5.12
N PRO A 162 -4.31 12.00 -5.01
CA PRO A 162 -5.55 11.51 -4.42
C PRO A 162 -6.18 10.32 -5.15
N PHE A 163 -5.89 10.16 -6.44
CA PHE A 163 -6.42 9.09 -7.29
C PHE A 163 -5.51 7.85 -7.32
N MET A 164 -4.28 8.00 -6.82
CA MET A 164 -3.41 6.87 -6.49
C MET A 164 -3.74 6.31 -5.10
N ARG A 165 -4.02 7.21 -4.14
CA ARG A 165 -4.49 6.90 -2.77
C ARG A 165 -5.26 8.08 -2.20
N THR A 166 -6.33 7.81 -1.48
CA THR A 166 -7.19 8.88 -0.91
C THR A 166 -6.40 9.81 0.01
N GLU A 167 -5.43 9.30 0.76
CA GLU A 167 -4.54 10.07 1.64
C GLU A 167 -3.61 11.02 0.86
N GLY A 168 -3.53 10.85 -0.46
CA GLY A 168 -2.87 11.79 -1.35
C GLY A 168 -3.40 13.22 -1.26
N PHE A 169 -4.64 13.43 -0.79
CA PHE A 169 -5.16 14.79 -0.49
C PHE A 169 -4.34 15.50 0.59
N ILE A 170 -3.82 14.78 1.59
CA ILE A 170 -2.98 15.34 2.65
C ILE A 170 -1.66 15.85 2.07
N LEU A 171 -1.02 14.99 1.26
CA LEU A 171 0.24 15.33 0.58
C LEU A 171 0.05 16.45 -0.45
N LEU A 172 -1.06 16.44 -1.18
CA LEU A 172 -1.41 17.49 -2.13
C LEU A 172 -1.61 18.84 -1.43
N GLY A 173 -2.29 18.86 -0.28
CA GLY A 173 -2.48 20.06 0.53
C GLY A 173 -1.15 20.65 1.03
N ALA A 174 -0.27 19.81 1.57
CA ALA A 174 1.06 20.24 2.02
C ALA A 174 1.93 20.74 0.84
N MET A 175 1.88 20.06 -0.32
CA MET A 175 2.57 20.50 -1.53
C MET A 175 1.98 21.81 -2.08
N PHE A 176 0.66 21.98 -2.04
CA PHE A 176 0.00 23.22 -2.47
C PHE A 176 0.51 24.41 -1.64
N LEU A 177 0.58 24.27 -0.31
CA LEU A 177 1.12 25.29 0.58
C LEU A 177 2.60 25.61 0.26
N PHE A 178 3.41 24.57 0.04
CA PHE A 178 4.82 24.77 -0.39
C PHE A 178 4.91 25.57 -1.70
N LEU A 179 4.13 25.19 -2.71
CA LEU A 179 4.13 25.87 -4.01
C LEU A 179 3.59 27.30 -3.90
N TRP A 180 2.56 27.52 -3.09
CA TRP A 180 1.99 28.85 -2.83
C TRP A 180 3.03 29.80 -2.29
N VAL A 181 3.74 29.39 -1.25
CA VAL A 181 4.80 30.20 -0.62
C VAL A 181 6.00 30.37 -1.54
N ARG A 182 6.44 29.29 -2.22
CA ARG A 182 7.68 29.25 -3.01
C ARG A 182 7.55 29.94 -4.36
N SER A 183 6.38 29.84 -5.00
CA SER A 183 6.12 30.35 -6.36
C SER A 183 5.18 31.57 -6.39
N ARG A 184 4.85 32.15 -5.24
CA ARG A 184 3.86 33.24 -5.13
C ARG A 184 2.54 32.89 -5.81
N ALA A 185 2.05 31.67 -5.56
CA ALA A 185 0.83 31.09 -6.12
C ALA A 185 0.86 30.77 -7.63
N ARG A 186 1.86 31.21 -8.39
CA ARG A 186 1.89 31.07 -9.87
C ARG A 186 1.63 29.65 -10.35
N TYR A 187 2.18 28.63 -9.66
CA TYR A 187 2.04 27.20 -10.03
C TYR A 187 1.14 26.42 -9.10
N ALA A 188 0.67 26.99 -8.00
CA ALA A 188 -0.16 26.29 -7.04
C ALA A 188 -1.49 25.82 -7.65
N TRP A 189 -2.07 26.62 -8.56
CA TRP A 189 -3.33 26.31 -9.24
C TRP A 189 -3.27 25.03 -10.09
N HIS A 190 -2.09 24.65 -10.57
CA HIS A 190 -1.92 23.39 -11.30
C HIS A 190 -2.19 22.15 -10.41
N ALA A 191 -2.16 22.33 -9.08
CA ALA A 191 -2.50 21.28 -8.13
C ALA A 191 -3.99 20.86 -8.17
N GLY A 192 -4.86 21.63 -8.83
CA GLY A 192 -6.27 21.29 -9.05
C GLY A 192 -6.54 20.45 -10.30
N ILE A 193 -5.57 20.32 -11.22
CA ILE A 193 -5.81 19.71 -12.55
C ILE A 193 -6.27 18.27 -12.46
N GLY A 194 -5.62 17.41 -11.68
CA GLY A 194 -6.00 16.00 -11.53
C GLY A 194 -7.39 15.85 -10.92
N THR A 195 -7.71 16.64 -9.89
CA THR A 195 -9.04 16.65 -9.29
C THR A 195 -10.10 17.08 -10.30
N LEU A 196 -9.82 18.10 -11.10
CA LEU A 196 -10.75 18.56 -12.16
C LEU A 196 -10.95 17.46 -13.22
N VAL A 197 -9.87 16.84 -13.71
CA VAL A 197 -9.93 15.76 -14.70
C VAL A 197 -10.82 14.62 -14.19
N PHE A 198 -10.55 14.12 -12.99
CA PHE A 198 -11.34 13.03 -12.42
C PHE A 198 -12.76 13.46 -12.04
N ALA A 199 -12.98 14.72 -11.62
CA ALA A 199 -14.33 15.23 -11.38
C ALA A 199 -15.18 15.20 -12.66
N VAL A 200 -14.60 15.65 -13.77
CA VAL A 200 -15.28 15.63 -15.08
C VAL A 200 -15.53 14.19 -15.55
N LEU A 201 -14.50 13.33 -15.53
CA LEU A 201 -14.64 11.94 -15.98
C LEU A 201 -15.70 11.19 -15.16
N GLY A 202 -15.66 11.31 -13.85
CA GLY A 202 -16.63 10.65 -13.01
C GLY A 202 -18.03 11.24 -13.13
N ALA A 203 -18.17 12.55 -13.31
CA ALA A 203 -19.48 13.17 -13.57
C ALA A 203 -20.10 12.69 -14.88
N LEU A 204 -19.29 12.50 -15.93
CA LEU A 204 -19.76 11.98 -17.22
C LEU A 204 -20.26 10.52 -17.11
N VAL A 205 -19.63 9.71 -16.25
CA VAL A 205 -19.99 8.30 -16.08
C VAL A 205 -21.12 8.12 -15.06
N SER A 206 -21.05 8.85 -13.92
CA SER A 206 -22.01 8.67 -12.81
C SER A 206 -23.20 9.62 -12.87
N GLY A 207 -23.17 10.66 -13.72
CA GLY A 207 -24.16 11.74 -13.71
C GLY A 207 -24.08 12.66 -12.50
N ASP A 208 -23.08 12.51 -11.62
CA ASP A 208 -22.95 13.25 -10.37
C ASP A 208 -21.62 14.03 -10.31
N TRP A 209 -21.70 15.37 -10.34
CA TRP A 209 -20.53 16.26 -10.22
C TRP A 209 -19.83 16.20 -8.87
N ALA A 210 -20.52 15.74 -7.84
CA ALA A 210 -19.96 15.56 -6.49
C ALA A 210 -19.49 14.13 -6.21
N TRP A 211 -19.39 13.26 -7.23
CA TRP A 211 -19.08 11.85 -7.09
C TRP A 211 -17.79 11.58 -6.30
N ILE A 212 -16.76 12.43 -6.45
CA ILE A 212 -15.49 12.31 -5.70
C ILE A 212 -15.74 12.29 -4.17
N VAL A 213 -16.73 13.03 -3.69
CA VAL A 213 -17.07 13.07 -2.27
C VAL A 213 -18.15 12.04 -1.95
N ARG A 214 -19.23 12.02 -2.72
CA ARG A 214 -20.40 11.18 -2.44
C ARG A 214 -20.12 9.68 -2.61
N GLN A 215 -19.27 9.31 -3.56
CA GLN A 215 -18.92 7.91 -3.80
C GLN A 215 -17.62 7.50 -3.10
N ASN A 216 -17.00 8.38 -2.32
CA ASN A 216 -15.83 8.04 -1.54
C ASN A 216 -16.20 7.02 -0.45
N PRO A 217 -15.60 5.81 -0.44
CA PRO A 217 -15.99 4.75 0.47
C PRO A 217 -15.73 5.11 1.94
N TYR A 218 -14.69 5.88 2.21
CA TYR A 218 -14.36 6.30 3.58
C TYR A 218 -15.35 7.36 4.11
N VAL A 219 -15.83 8.26 3.24
CA VAL A 219 -16.88 9.22 3.60
C VAL A 219 -18.21 8.50 3.83
N LYS A 220 -18.56 7.52 2.97
CA LYS A 220 -19.76 6.69 3.18
C LYS A 220 -19.70 5.93 4.49
N GLN A 221 -18.57 5.29 4.78
CA GLN A 221 -18.32 4.53 5.99
C GLN A 221 -18.52 5.38 7.25
N GLU A 222 -17.98 6.62 7.22
CA GLU A 222 -18.10 7.56 8.32
C GLU A 222 -19.55 8.04 8.53
N VAL A 223 -20.28 8.29 7.44
CA VAL A 223 -21.68 8.75 7.51
C VAL A 223 -22.63 7.61 7.94
N GLU A 224 -22.42 6.41 7.42
CA GLU A 224 -23.28 5.26 7.66
C GLU A 224 -22.98 4.57 9.00
N LYS A 225 -21.83 4.82 9.60
CA LYS A 225 -21.31 4.21 10.85
C LYS A 225 -21.49 2.68 10.93
N ARG A 226 -21.42 2.02 9.78
CA ARG A 226 -21.65 0.57 9.64
C ARG A 226 -20.54 -0.29 10.23
N PHE A 227 -19.39 0.32 10.51
CA PHE A 227 -18.19 -0.40 10.87
C PHE A 227 -17.38 0.40 11.88
N ASP A 228 -16.98 -0.24 12.97
CA ASP A 228 -16.01 0.31 13.92
C ASP A 228 -14.60 -0.16 13.48
N PRO A 229 -13.77 0.75 12.94
CA PRO A 229 -12.41 0.39 12.52
C PRO A 229 -11.47 0.18 13.71
N GLY A 230 -11.97 0.31 14.93
CA GLY A 230 -11.17 0.40 16.14
C GLY A 230 -10.45 1.75 16.26
N HIS A 231 -9.82 1.95 17.40
CA HIS A 231 -9.01 3.14 17.69
C HIS A 231 -7.85 2.78 18.61
N GLY A 232 -6.84 3.64 18.69
CA GLY A 232 -5.69 3.41 19.55
C GLY A 232 -5.00 4.69 20.02
N GLY A 233 -3.80 4.54 20.59
CA GLY A 233 -3.03 5.68 21.05
C GLY A 233 -2.62 6.62 19.93
N PHE A 234 -2.64 7.94 20.16
CA PHE A 234 -2.18 8.94 19.18
C PHE A 234 -0.72 8.71 18.75
N TRP A 235 0.11 8.16 19.64
CA TRP A 235 1.52 7.90 19.41
C TRP A 235 1.81 6.51 18.80
N HIS A 236 0.79 5.74 18.44
CA HIS A 236 0.90 4.39 17.86
C HIS A 236 2.00 4.28 16.79
N TYR A 237 2.00 5.18 15.82
CA TYR A 237 3.00 5.14 14.73
C TYR A 237 4.40 5.63 15.17
N ALA A 238 4.49 6.46 16.21
CA ALA A 238 5.78 6.83 16.78
C ALA A 238 6.37 5.68 17.59
N GLU A 239 5.55 4.90 18.28
CA GLU A 239 5.95 3.70 19.00
C GLU A 239 6.40 2.60 18.02
N ALA A 240 5.68 2.44 16.90
CA ALA A 240 5.97 1.47 15.85
C ALA A 240 7.06 1.90 14.85
N GLN A 241 7.78 2.99 15.10
CA GLN A 241 8.78 3.50 14.14
C GLN A 241 9.89 2.50 13.78
N ARG A 242 10.20 1.54 14.67
CA ARG A 242 11.20 0.50 14.42
C ARG A 242 10.71 -0.50 13.37
N GLU A 243 9.44 -0.86 13.42
CA GLU A 243 8.79 -1.72 12.44
C GLU A 243 8.58 -0.98 11.11
N ILE A 244 8.35 0.34 11.16
CA ILE A 244 8.10 1.15 9.96
C ILE A 244 9.41 1.42 9.19
N TRP A 245 10.40 2.04 9.85
CA TRP A 245 11.63 2.53 9.20
C TRP A 245 12.87 1.70 9.52
N GLY A 246 12.81 0.91 10.57
CA GLY A 246 13.98 0.32 11.21
C GLY A 246 14.70 1.30 12.16
N PRO A 247 15.45 0.78 13.14
CA PRO A 247 16.03 1.60 14.20
C PRO A 247 17.03 2.65 13.68
N LEU A 248 17.85 2.30 12.69
CA LEU A 248 18.83 3.25 12.14
C LEU A 248 18.17 4.44 11.44
N VAL A 249 17.20 4.17 10.54
CA VAL A 249 16.51 5.24 9.80
C VAL A 249 15.73 6.11 10.78
N SER A 250 15.07 5.53 11.78
CA SER A 250 14.36 6.26 12.84
C SER A 250 15.26 7.24 13.57
N VAL A 251 16.44 6.80 14.05
CA VAL A 251 17.42 7.66 14.71
C VAL A 251 17.91 8.78 13.79
N LEU A 252 18.19 8.47 12.52
CA LEU A 252 18.65 9.46 11.55
C LEU A 252 17.56 10.47 11.17
N VAL A 253 16.30 10.05 11.08
CA VAL A 253 15.16 10.96 10.89
C VAL A 253 15.07 11.93 12.07
N MET A 254 15.11 11.43 13.30
CA MET A 254 15.09 12.30 14.49
C MET A 254 16.31 13.25 14.53
N ALA A 255 17.51 12.76 14.19
CA ALA A 255 18.70 13.60 14.08
C ALA A 255 18.55 14.71 13.01
N SER A 256 17.80 14.46 11.93
CA SER A 256 17.54 15.46 10.90
C SER A 256 16.76 16.67 11.44
N LEU A 257 15.87 16.45 12.42
CA LEU A 257 15.16 17.55 13.08
C LEU A 257 16.13 18.46 13.84
N VAL A 258 17.09 17.87 14.57
CA VAL A 258 18.15 18.64 15.25
C VAL A 258 18.93 19.49 14.26
N TRP A 259 19.33 18.92 13.10
CA TRP A 259 20.04 19.66 12.06
C TRP A 259 19.21 20.79 11.45
N VAL A 260 17.90 20.58 11.28
CA VAL A 260 16.99 21.64 10.82
C VAL A 260 16.88 22.76 11.85
N LEU A 261 16.76 22.44 13.13
CA LEU A 261 16.76 23.45 14.21
C LEU A 261 18.09 24.22 14.23
N VAL A 262 19.22 23.53 14.19
CA VAL A 262 20.54 24.18 14.08
C VAL A 262 20.61 25.11 12.87
N TYR A 263 20.04 24.71 11.74
CA TYR A 263 19.96 25.56 10.55
C TYR A 263 19.11 26.81 10.79
N VAL A 264 17.93 26.68 11.39
CA VAL A 264 17.04 27.81 11.70
C VAL A 264 17.74 28.81 12.63
N PHE A 265 18.35 28.34 13.72
CA PHE A 265 19.08 29.20 14.65
C PHE A 265 20.37 29.79 14.07
N SER A 266 21.10 29.04 13.22
CA SER A 266 22.35 29.53 12.60
C SER A 266 22.08 30.46 11.42
N ARG A 267 20.90 30.45 10.81
CA ARG A 267 20.49 31.42 9.78
C ARG A 267 20.51 32.84 10.33
N MET A 268 20.28 32.98 11.64
CA MET A 268 20.44 34.25 12.34
C MET A 268 21.94 34.72 12.31
N LYS A 269 22.89 33.82 12.01
CA LYS A 269 24.37 34.07 12.01
C LYS A 269 25.11 33.84 10.68
N LYS A 270 24.43 33.74 9.53
CA LYS A 270 24.96 33.86 8.14
C LYS A 270 25.89 32.78 7.53
N LYS A 271 25.94 31.50 7.89
CA LYS A 271 26.90 30.59 7.22
C LYS A 271 26.43 29.13 6.97
N THR A 272 25.41 28.85 6.15
CA THR A 272 25.10 27.44 5.74
C THR A 272 24.61 27.33 4.31
N PRO A 273 24.89 26.21 3.59
CA PRO A 273 24.39 25.98 2.23
C PRO A 273 22.86 26.02 2.24
N ARG A 274 22.26 26.92 1.48
CA ARG A 274 20.86 27.31 1.61
C ARG A 274 19.85 26.26 1.10
N GLU A 275 20.16 25.56 0.00
CA GLU A 275 19.13 24.84 -0.77
C GLU A 275 18.70 23.51 -0.09
N LEU A 276 19.64 22.69 0.33
CA LEU A 276 19.36 21.39 0.93
C LEU A 276 18.59 21.48 2.26
N SER A 277 19.06 22.35 3.17
CA SER A 277 18.37 22.56 4.46
C SER A 277 17.01 23.22 4.29
N GLN A 278 16.81 24.02 3.23
CA GLN A 278 15.50 24.55 2.87
C GLN A 278 14.56 23.46 2.34
N MET A 279 15.07 22.50 1.56
CA MET A 279 14.28 21.34 1.14
C MET A 279 13.85 20.50 2.34
N ALA A 280 14.75 20.23 3.27
CA ALA A 280 14.41 19.49 4.50
C ALA A 280 13.36 20.23 5.33
N LEU A 281 13.53 21.54 5.57
CA LEU A 281 12.64 22.35 6.42
C LEU A 281 11.27 22.59 5.78
N TRP A 282 11.23 22.94 4.47
CA TRP A 282 10.02 23.45 3.84
C TRP A 282 9.27 22.44 2.97
N LEU A 283 9.89 21.29 2.66
CA LEU A 283 9.25 20.25 1.84
C LEU A 283 9.23 18.90 2.55
N TRP A 284 10.38 18.30 2.90
CA TRP A 284 10.38 16.92 3.39
C TRP A 284 9.72 16.77 4.74
N TRP A 285 10.06 17.64 5.71
CA TRP A 285 9.41 17.61 7.02
C TRP A 285 7.92 17.96 6.97
N PRO A 286 7.45 19.00 6.27
CA PRO A 286 6.02 19.26 6.16
C PRO A 286 5.23 18.13 5.51
N LEU A 287 5.71 17.53 4.41
CA LEU A 287 5.06 16.38 3.79
C LEU A 287 5.04 15.17 4.72
N PHE A 288 6.16 14.87 5.39
CA PHE A 288 6.28 13.75 6.32
C PHE A 288 5.35 13.94 7.53
N LEU A 289 5.42 15.11 8.18
CA LEU A 289 4.62 15.38 9.38
C LEU A 289 3.13 15.50 9.09
N SER A 290 2.73 16.11 7.97
CA SER A 290 1.32 16.20 7.61
C SER A 290 0.70 14.81 7.45
N PHE A 291 1.40 13.89 6.80
CA PHE A 291 0.99 12.51 6.63
C PHE A 291 0.97 11.77 7.98
N PHE A 292 2.04 11.89 8.75
CA PHE A 292 2.18 11.26 10.06
C PHE A 292 1.07 11.70 11.04
N LEU A 293 0.88 13.01 11.19
CA LEU A 293 -0.11 13.57 12.12
C LEU A 293 -1.55 13.24 11.68
N ALA A 294 -1.83 13.26 10.39
CA ALA A 294 -3.15 12.90 9.88
C ALA A 294 -3.50 11.44 10.19
N HIS A 295 -2.58 10.50 9.92
CA HIS A 295 -2.80 9.09 10.26
C HIS A 295 -2.88 8.86 11.77
N SER A 296 -2.03 9.53 12.57
CA SER A 296 -2.12 9.48 14.04
C SER A 296 -3.47 9.96 14.55
N TRP A 297 -3.98 11.07 13.99
CA TRP A 297 -5.30 11.59 14.34
C TRP A 297 -6.43 10.64 13.93
N VAL A 298 -6.40 10.14 12.70
CA VAL A 298 -7.45 9.25 12.18
C VAL A 298 -7.52 7.95 12.99
N TRP A 299 -6.37 7.36 13.36
CA TRP A 299 -6.32 6.20 14.24
C TRP A 299 -6.79 6.51 15.68
N TYR A 300 -6.36 7.63 16.24
CA TYR A 300 -6.78 8.05 17.58
C TYR A 300 -8.29 8.33 17.67
N SER A 301 -8.85 8.95 16.63
CA SER A 301 -10.27 9.28 16.59
C SER A 301 -11.16 8.11 16.15
N GLY A 302 -10.61 7.00 15.65
CA GLY A 302 -11.38 5.87 15.13
C GLY A 302 -12.19 6.20 13.88
N THR A 303 -11.70 7.14 13.04
CA THR A 303 -12.43 7.60 11.86
C THR A 303 -11.84 7.04 10.56
N TYR A 304 -12.60 7.13 9.47
CA TYR A 304 -12.17 6.81 8.10
C TYR A 304 -11.54 5.40 7.89
N GLY A 305 -11.84 4.43 8.74
CA GLY A 305 -11.40 3.05 8.57
C GLY A 305 -9.88 2.84 8.66
N SER A 306 -9.19 3.55 9.56
CA SER A 306 -7.72 3.53 9.65
C SER A 306 -7.12 2.17 10.02
N HIS A 307 -7.79 1.39 10.89
CA HIS A 307 -7.29 0.10 11.43
C HIS A 307 -5.87 0.14 12.04
N GLY A 308 -5.25 1.30 12.20
CA GLY A 308 -3.88 1.41 12.71
C GLY A 308 -2.81 0.78 11.81
N LEU A 309 -3.09 0.61 10.52
CA LEU A 309 -2.21 -0.10 9.59
C LEU A 309 -0.88 0.63 9.39
N LEU A 310 0.22 -0.05 9.72
CA LEU A 310 1.57 0.52 9.57
C LEU A 310 1.96 0.70 8.10
N ARG A 311 1.49 -0.18 7.20
CA ARG A 311 1.86 -0.20 5.78
C ARG A 311 1.62 1.12 5.04
N VAL A 312 0.66 1.94 5.48
CA VAL A 312 0.37 3.25 4.87
C VAL A 312 1.61 4.15 4.81
N PHE A 313 2.57 3.94 5.73
CA PHE A 313 3.81 4.72 5.79
C PHE A 313 4.84 4.36 4.71
N VAL A 314 4.63 3.31 3.93
CA VAL A 314 5.43 3.04 2.71
C VAL A 314 5.36 4.22 1.75
N VAL A 315 4.23 4.92 1.69
CA VAL A 315 4.04 6.14 0.88
C VAL A 315 5.10 7.21 1.18
N VAL A 316 5.39 7.44 2.46
CA VAL A 316 6.35 8.47 2.90
C VAL A 316 7.72 7.91 3.30
N ALA A 317 7.94 6.60 3.11
CA ALA A 317 9.24 5.97 3.32
C ALA A 317 10.41 6.64 2.56
N PRO A 318 10.21 7.14 1.31
CA PRO A 318 11.25 7.90 0.63
C PRO A 318 11.59 9.22 1.33
N LEU A 319 10.63 9.89 1.97
CA LEU A 319 10.89 11.11 2.73
C LEU A 319 11.72 10.81 3.98
N ALA A 320 11.39 9.71 4.68
CA ALA A 320 12.23 9.23 5.80
C ALA A 320 13.67 8.95 5.34
N ALA A 321 13.86 8.33 4.16
CA ALA A 321 15.18 8.10 3.58
C ALA A 321 15.92 9.41 3.22
N PHE A 322 15.22 10.42 2.68
CA PHE A 322 15.83 11.73 2.43
C PHE A 322 16.26 12.44 3.74
N LEU A 323 15.41 12.40 4.76
CA LEU A 323 15.71 12.97 6.07
C LEU A 323 16.91 12.26 6.74
N ALA A 324 16.91 10.92 6.69
CA ALA A 324 18.03 10.13 7.18
C ALA A 324 19.33 10.43 6.40
N HIS A 325 19.26 10.50 5.07
CA HIS A 325 20.40 10.83 4.24
C HIS A 325 20.90 12.26 4.49
N TYR A 326 20.00 13.21 4.74
CA TYR A 326 20.37 14.56 5.15
C TYR A 326 21.20 14.57 6.45
N SER A 327 20.79 13.77 7.45
CA SER A 327 21.56 13.60 8.69
C SER A 327 22.96 13.04 8.44
N LEU A 328 23.05 11.97 7.63
CA LEU A 328 24.35 11.40 7.24
C LEU A 328 25.22 12.39 6.48
N HIS A 329 24.63 13.16 5.54
CA HIS A 329 25.34 14.22 4.83
C HIS A 329 25.94 15.25 5.81
N ARG A 330 25.15 15.68 6.81
CA ARG A 330 25.61 16.63 7.84
C ARG A 330 26.79 16.09 8.66
N LEU A 331 26.74 14.81 9.04
CA LEU A 331 27.85 14.14 9.74
C LEU A 331 29.09 13.99 8.84
N MET A 332 28.91 13.63 7.58
CA MET A 332 30.01 13.39 6.65
C MET A 332 30.75 14.68 6.23
N ILE A 333 30.11 15.84 6.27
CA ILE A 333 30.78 17.13 5.97
C ILE A 333 31.70 17.62 7.12
N MET A 334 31.63 17.01 8.30
CA MET A 334 32.58 17.27 9.39
C MET A 334 33.99 16.75 9.06
N ASP A 335 34.15 16.02 7.95
CA ASP A 335 35.38 15.63 7.24
C ASP A 335 36.42 14.84 8.06
N VAL A 336 36.00 14.00 8.96
CA VAL A 336 36.83 13.01 9.65
C VAL A 336 36.87 11.72 8.83
N ALA A 337 38.00 11.45 8.14
CA ALA A 337 38.12 10.33 7.17
C ALA A 337 37.77 8.95 7.75
N ILE A 338 38.22 8.66 8.96
CA ILE A 338 37.90 7.41 9.69
C ILE A 338 36.38 7.34 9.96
N LEU A 339 35.76 8.41 10.46
CA LEU A 339 34.31 8.49 10.71
C LEU A 339 33.50 8.26 9.43
N ASN A 340 33.94 8.83 8.30
CA ASN A 340 33.30 8.66 7.02
C ASN A 340 33.33 7.21 6.52
N ARG A 341 34.38 6.44 6.79
CA ARG A 341 34.45 5.00 6.47
C ARG A 341 33.53 4.18 7.39
N ILE A 342 33.64 4.42 8.69
CA ILE A 342 32.80 3.73 9.71
C ILE A 342 31.31 3.98 9.43
N LEU A 343 30.91 5.23 9.13
CA LEU A 343 29.51 5.55 8.80
C LEU A 343 29.03 4.79 7.57
N LYS A 344 29.81 4.67 6.50
CA LYS A 344 29.39 3.94 5.28
C LYS A 344 29.19 2.46 5.53
N VAL A 345 30.16 1.81 6.15
CA VAL A 345 30.11 0.38 6.44
C VAL A 345 29.07 0.09 7.53
N GLY A 346 29.08 0.88 8.60
CA GLY A 346 28.15 0.71 9.72
C GLY A 346 26.69 0.93 9.31
N VAL A 347 26.41 1.93 8.46
CA VAL A 347 25.07 2.15 7.91
C VAL A 347 24.62 0.95 7.08
N LEU A 348 25.48 0.46 6.17
CA LEU A 348 25.10 -0.70 5.34
C LEU A 348 24.86 -1.95 6.19
N LEU A 349 25.76 -2.25 7.12
CA LEU A 349 25.60 -3.40 8.03
C LEU A 349 24.34 -3.27 8.90
N ALA A 350 24.07 -2.08 9.45
CA ALA A 350 22.88 -1.87 10.27
C ALA A 350 21.59 -2.01 9.44
N LEU A 351 21.58 -1.56 8.18
CA LEU A 351 20.44 -1.75 7.29
C LEU A 351 20.24 -3.22 6.92
N LEU A 352 21.31 -3.96 6.64
CA LEU A 352 21.22 -5.39 6.34
C LEU A 352 20.75 -6.19 7.56
N LEU A 353 21.22 -5.85 8.76
CA LEU A 353 20.74 -6.47 10.01
C LEU A 353 19.27 -6.13 10.26
N THR A 354 18.83 -4.90 9.96
CA THR A 354 17.42 -4.52 10.10
C THR A 354 16.53 -5.23 9.07
N ALA A 355 17.07 -5.45 7.86
CA ALA A 355 16.38 -6.14 6.78
C ALA A 355 16.35 -7.67 6.97
N TYR A 356 17.09 -8.22 7.96
CA TYR A 356 17.13 -9.67 8.20
C TYR A 356 15.76 -10.19 8.64
N PRO A 357 15.19 -11.18 7.95
CA PRO A 357 13.91 -11.77 8.30
C PRO A 357 13.93 -12.36 9.72
N GLY A 358 12.88 -12.13 10.48
CA GLY A 358 12.73 -12.64 11.83
C GLY A 358 13.27 -11.73 12.94
N ALA A 359 13.98 -10.63 12.62
CA ALA A 359 14.47 -9.73 13.68
C ALA A 359 13.32 -8.87 14.28
N HIS A 360 12.33 -8.42 13.48
CA HIS A 360 11.33 -7.44 13.94
C HIS A 360 9.98 -7.48 13.20
N PHE A 361 9.76 -8.36 12.21
CA PHE A 361 8.56 -8.35 11.41
C PHE A 361 8.12 -9.75 10.97
N PRO A 362 6.86 -10.17 11.21
CA PRO A 362 6.33 -11.34 10.52
C PRO A 362 6.19 -11.00 9.05
N TYR A 363 7.12 -11.46 8.25
CA TYR A 363 7.06 -11.32 6.82
C TYR A 363 6.03 -12.30 6.23
N PRO A 364 5.28 -11.92 5.19
CA PRO A 364 4.22 -12.77 4.62
C PRO A 364 4.71 -14.10 4.06
N TRP A 365 6.02 -14.30 3.85
CA TRP A 365 6.60 -15.59 3.43
C TRP A 365 6.65 -16.67 4.52
N GLU A 366 6.28 -16.36 5.76
CA GLU A 366 6.07 -17.38 6.79
C GLU A 366 4.71 -18.07 6.67
N SER A 367 3.81 -17.56 5.82
CA SER A 367 2.54 -18.21 5.49
C SER A 367 2.80 -19.50 4.69
N LYS A 368 2.17 -20.60 5.11
CA LYS A 368 2.30 -21.91 4.46
C LYS A 368 1.22 -22.15 3.38
N SER A 369 0.48 -21.12 2.99
CA SER A 369 -0.60 -21.24 2.02
C SER A 369 -0.48 -20.19 0.92
N PRO A 370 -0.62 -20.56 -0.37
CA PRO A 370 -0.61 -19.64 -1.49
C PRO A 370 -1.84 -18.73 -1.56
N ILE A 371 -2.95 -19.08 -0.89
CA ILE A 371 -4.22 -18.34 -0.99
C ILE A 371 -4.14 -17.01 -0.28
N SER A 372 -3.61 -16.96 0.93
CA SER A 372 -3.54 -15.70 1.68
C SER A 372 -2.41 -15.71 2.72
N GLY A 373 -1.95 -14.52 3.09
CA GLY A 373 -0.96 -14.33 4.13
C GLY A 373 -1.54 -14.33 5.55
N TYR A 374 -2.63 -15.04 5.84
CA TYR A 374 -3.20 -15.12 7.19
C TYR A 374 -3.21 -16.56 7.73
N ALA A 375 -3.36 -16.70 9.04
CA ALA A 375 -3.20 -17.99 9.72
C ALA A 375 -4.19 -19.08 9.28
N GLY A 376 -5.40 -18.71 8.83
CA GLY A 376 -6.45 -19.62 8.36
C GLY A 376 -6.33 -20.08 6.90
N ALA A 377 -5.33 -19.64 6.17
CA ALA A 377 -5.24 -19.89 4.73
C ALA A 377 -5.16 -21.37 4.36
N SER A 378 -4.43 -22.19 5.13
CA SER A 378 -4.33 -23.62 4.89
C SER A 378 -5.68 -24.34 5.07
N THR A 379 -6.50 -23.89 6.02
CA THR A 379 -7.83 -24.45 6.28
C THR A 379 -8.81 -24.08 5.16
N VAL A 380 -8.72 -22.85 4.65
CA VAL A 380 -9.50 -22.42 3.45
C VAL A 380 -9.11 -23.24 2.24
N GLN A 381 -7.80 -23.51 2.02
CA GLN A 381 -7.36 -24.36 0.92
C GLN A 381 -7.97 -25.77 1.00
N GLN A 382 -7.99 -26.37 2.18
CA GLN A 382 -8.63 -27.68 2.37
C GLN A 382 -10.12 -27.63 2.00
N GLY A 383 -10.82 -26.53 2.35
CA GLY A 383 -12.21 -26.32 1.96
C GLY A 383 -12.39 -26.19 0.46
N LEU A 384 -11.50 -25.45 -0.21
CA LEU A 384 -11.52 -25.30 -1.66
C LEU A 384 -11.23 -26.62 -2.39
N ASP A 385 -10.22 -27.36 -1.93
CA ASP A 385 -9.87 -28.68 -2.47
C ASP A 385 -11.03 -29.67 -2.33
N PHE A 386 -11.79 -29.61 -1.23
CA PHE A 386 -13.00 -30.40 -1.05
C PHE A 386 -14.06 -30.01 -2.07
N ILE A 387 -14.35 -28.73 -2.24
CA ILE A 387 -15.35 -28.22 -3.20
C ILE A 387 -15.01 -28.69 -4.62
N GLN A 388 -13.74 -28.60 -5.01
CA GLN A 388 -13.26 -29.02 -6.34
C GLN A 388 -13.35 -30.55 -6.51
N ARG A 389 -12.87 -31.32 -5.52
CA ARG A 389 -12.87 -32.79 -5.57
C ARG A 389 -14.27 -33.38 -5.63
N GLU A 390 -15.23 -32.83 -4.89
CA GLU A 390 -16.62 -33.27 -4.89
C GLU A 390 -17.41 -32.70 -6.09
N GLY A 391 -16.80 -31.93 -6.97
CA GLY A 391 -17.45 -31.32 -8.14
C GLY A 391 -18.64 -30.43 -7.78
N LEU A 392 -18.60 -29.78 -6.62
CA LEU A 392 -19.75 -29.00 -6.12
C LEU A 392 -20.07 -27.77 -6.96
N LEU A 393 -19.12 -27.32 -7.80
CA LEU A 393 -19.27 -26.19 -8.72
C LEU A 393 -19.46 -26.64 -10.16
N ASP A 394 -19.54 -27.95 -10.42
CA ASP A 394 -19.78 -28.47 -11.75
C ASP A 394 -21.23 -28.24 -12.16
N SER A 395 -21.43 -27.82 -13.40
CA SER A 395 -22.78 -27.55 -13.93
C SER A 395 -23.60 -28.81 -13.96
N GLN A 396 -24.59 -28.92 -13.08
CA GLN A 396 -25.60 -29.98 -13.11
C GLN A 396 -26.86 -29.47 -13.83
N ALA A 397 -27.26 -30.18 -14.90
CA ALA A 397 -28.57 -30.03 -15.55
C ALA A 397 -29.05 -28.57 -15.78
N GLY A 398 -28.18 -27.69 -16.32
CA GLY A 398 -28.59 -26.34 -16.79
C GLY A 398 -28.51 -25.20 -15.76
N SER A 399 -28.01 -25.45 -14.54
CA SER A 399 -27.73 -24.39 -13.57
C SER A 399 -26.26 -24.43 -13.16
N THR A 400 -25.56 -23.31 -13.25
CA THR A 400 -24.23 -23.17 -12.67
C THR A 400 -24.36 -22.96 -11.17
N PRO A 401 -23.77 -23.84 -10.33
CA PRO A 401 -23.81 -23.65 -8.89
C PRO A 401 -23.15 -22.33 -8.49
N LEU A 402 -23.73 -21.66 -7.50
CA LEU A 402 -23.22 -20.40 -6.98
C LEU A 402 -22.32 -20.68 -5.77
N LEU A 403 -21.11 -20.13 -5.77
CA LEU A 403 -20.23 -20.12 -4.60
C LEU A 403 -20.41 -18.82 -3.80
N VAL A 404 -20.72 -18.92 -2.53
CA VAL A 404 -20.76 -17.77 -1.60
C VAL A 404 -19.62 -17.88 -0.60
N HIS A 405 -18.84 -16.81 -0.44
CA HIS A 405 -17.63 -16.80 0.39
C HIS A 405 -17.28 -15.39 0.89
N GLN A 406 -16.27 -15.28 1.76
CA GLN A 406 -15.76 -14.01 2.31
C GLN A 406 -14.38 -13.61 1.78
N LEU A 407 -13.78 -14.38 0.87
CA LEU A 407 -12.38 -14.30 0.52
C LEU A 407 -12.18 -13.91 -0.97
N PRO A 408 -11.71 -12.72 -1.30
CA PRO A 408 -11.53 -12.30 -2.70
C PRO A 408 -10.53 -13.18 -3.46
N GLU A 409 -9.58 -13.80 -2.77
CA GLU A 409 -8.61 -14.75 -3.33
C GLU A 409 -9.30 -15.94 -4.02
N LEU A 410 -10.44 -16.39 -3.55
CA LEU A 410 -11.19 -17.50 -4.19
C LEU A 410 -11.72 -17.11 -5.57
N ASN A 411 -12.11 -15.84 -5.76
CA ASN A 411 -12.46 -15.35 -7.10
C ASN A 411 -11.25 -15.35 -8.04
N ALA A 412 -10.06 -15.02 -7.51
CA ALA A 412 -8.84 -15.04 -8.29
C ALA A 412 -8.41 -16.48 -8.67
N GLU A 413 -8.45 -17.42 -7.71
CA GLU A 413 -8.09 -18.83 -7.92
C GLU A 413 -9.02 -19.55 -8.89
N LEU A 414 -10.32 -19.21 -8.82
CA LEU A 414 -11.35 -19.84 -9.67
C LEU A 414 -11.60 -19.07 -10.97
N ASP A 415 -10.90 -17.96 -11.20
CA ASP A 415 -11.12 -17.00 -12.30
C ASP A 415 -12.60 -16.58 -12.44
N PHE A 416 -13.24 -16.32 -11.30
CA PHE A 416 -14.62 -15.87 -11.24
C PHE A 416 -14.70 -14.35 -11.25
N ASP A 417 -15.61 -13.83 -12.06
CA ASP A 417 -15.90 -12.40 -12.15
C ASP A 417 -16.81 -11.94 -11.00
N PRO A 418 -16.31 -11.14 -10.03
CA PRO A 418 -17.11 -10.67 -8.90
C PRO A 418 -18.15 -9.60 -9.29
N TRP A 419 -18.04 -9.03 -10.49
CA TRP A 419 -18.95 -7.99 -11.02
C TRP A 419 -19.89 -8.51 -12.10
N ALA A 420 -19.85 -9.81 -12.40
CA ALA A 420 -20.78 -10.43 -13.34
C ALA A 420 -22.23 -10.12 -12.98
N SER A 421 -23.09 -10.04 -13.99
CA SER A 421 -24.54 -9.89 -13.78
C SER A 421 -25.10 -11.08 -12.98
N PRO A 422 -26.19 -10.93 -12.21
CA PRO A 422 -26.71 -11.96 -11.33
C PRO A 422 -27.01 -13.30 -12.01
N ASP A 423 -27.36 -13.27 -13.29
CA ASP A 423 -27.62 -14.45 -14.13
C ASP A 423 -26.34 -15.16 -14.61
N GLN A 424 -25.21 -14.47 -14.59
CA GLN A 424 -23.88 -14.98 -14.98
C GLN A 424 -22.94 -15.21 -13.81
N ALA A 425 -23.30 -14.72 -12.62
CA ALA A 425 -22.47 -14.80 -11.44
C ALA A 425 -22.25 -16.25 -11.00
N LYS A 426 -20.99 -16.65 -10.91
CA LYS A 426 -20.56 -17.95 -10.35
C LYS A 426 -20.19 -17.85 -8.89
N SER A 427 -19.93 -16.65 -8.39
CA SER A 427 -19.63 -16.41 -6.99
C SER A 427 -20.23 -15.11 -6.49
N TYR A 428 -20.49 -15.06 -5.18
CA TYR A 428 -20.82 -13.83 -4.48
C TYR A 428 -19.93 -13.65 -3.26
N TYR A 429 -19.43 -12.44 -3.12
CA TYR A 429 -18.74 -12.01 -1.92
C TYR A 429 -19.77 -11.75 -0.81
N MET A 430 -19.60 -12.37 0.35
CA MET A 430 -20.65 -12.40 1.37
C MET A 430 -21.07 -11.03 1.90
N TRP A 431 -20.15 -10.07 2.01
CA TRP A 431 -20.47 -8.70 2.45
C TRP A 431 -21.33 -7.92 1.44
N SER A 432 -21.40 -8.35 0.17
CA SER A 432 -22.29 -7.75 -0.81
C SER A 432 -23.76 -8.20 -0.67
N ILE A 433 -24.00 -9.24 0.14
CA ILE A 433 -25.35 -9.75 0.45
C ILE A 433 -26.16 -8.74 1.27
N ASP A 434 -25.50 -7.95 2.10
CA ASP A 434 -26.10 -6.87 2.92
C ASP A 434 -26.91 -5.83 2.12
N LYS A 435 -26.70 -5.75 0.82
CA LYS A 435 -27.40 -4.80 -0.06
C LYS A 435 -28.70 -5.34 -0.65
N ARG A 436 -29.08 -6.59 -0.35
CA ARG A 436 -30.28 -7.22 -0.89
C ARG A 436 -31.25 -7.58 0.24
N PRO A 437 -32.48 -7.07 0.21
CA PRO A 437 -33.49 -7.47 1.19
C PRO A 437 -33.86 -8.93 0.97
N GLY A 438 -33.70 -9.74 2.03
CA GLY A 438 -34.07 -11.15 2.06
C GLY A 438 -32.89 -12.10 1.78
N GLN A 439 -32.47 -12.81 2.81
CA GLN A 439 -31.40 -13.79 2.76
C GLN A 439 -31.74 -15.05 1.92
N ASP A 440 -32.98 -15.13 1.45
CA ASP A 440 -33.54 -16.26 0.70
C ASP A 440 -33.32 -16.20 -0.81
N TRP A 441 -32.67 -15.18 -1.33
CA TRP A 441 -32.44 -15.02 -2.78
C TRP A 441 -31.44 -16.02 -3.36
N MET A 442 -30.57 -16.63 -2.55
CA MET A 442 -29.63 -17.65 -3.01
C MET A 442 -30.37 -18.88 -3.52
N PRO A 443 -30.10 -19.33 -4.76
CA PRO A 443 -30.81 -20.50 -5.30
C PRO A 443 -30.46 -21.78 -4.52
N LYS A 444 -31.36 -22.77 -4.58
CA LYS A 444 -31.03 -24.12 -4.15
C LYS A 444 -29.83 -24.63 -4.92
N GLY A 445 -28.90 -25.29 -4.25
CA GLY A 445 -27.63 -25.74 -4.82
C GLY A 445 -26.48 -24.77 -4.59
N THR A 446 -26.72 -23.57 -3.98
CA THR A 446 -25.65 -22.68 -3.58
C THR A 446 -24.70 -23.36 -2.61
N VAL A 447 -23.41 -23.33 -2.93
CA VAL A 447 -22.30 -23.74 -2.06
C VAL A 447 -21.85 -22.55 -1.24
N LEU A 448 -21.80 -22.68 0.07
CA LEU A 448 -21.31 -21.65 0.98
C LEU A 448 -20.02 -22.13 1.62
N LEU A 449 -18.90 -21.44 1.36
CA LEU A 449 -17.66 -21.58 2.09
C LEU A 449 -17.69 -20.59 3.26
N TRP A 450 -17.87 -21.11 4.47
CA TRP A 450 -17.88 -20.35 5.70
C TRP A 450 -16.48 -20.38 6.32
N ASP A 451 -15.71 -19.31 6.14
CA ASP A 451 -14.48 -19.04 6.89
C ASP A 451 -14.84 -18.30 8.18
N ASN A 452 -14.66 -18.96 9.31
CA ASN A 452 -15.12 -18.47 10.59
C ASN A 452 -14.45 -17.14 11.02
N PHE A 453 -13.20 -16.88 10.58
CA PHE A 453 -12.48 -15.63 10.88
C PHE A 453 -13.14 -14.43 10.19
N HIS A 454 -13.35 -14.51 8.88
CA HIS A 454 -13.93 -13.42 8.11
C HIS A 454 -15.45 -13.35 8.26
N ALA A 455 -16.13 -14.50 8.36
CA ALA A 455 -17.58 -14.56 8.48
C ALA A 455 -18.10 -13.89 9.76
N ARG A 456 -17.37 -13.98 10.88
CA ARG A 456 -17.75 -13.27 12.12
C ARG A 456 -17.82 -11.76 11.94
N ARG A 457 -17.04 -11.21 11.03
CA ARG A 457 -16.96 -9.78 10.77
C ARG A 457 -17.88 -9.35 9.61
N ASP A 458 -17.91 -10.14 8.54
CA ASP A 458 -18.41 -9.72 7.24
C ASP A 458 -19.74 -10.41 6.86
N ALA A 459 -20.12 -11.50 7.54
CA ALA A 459 -21.38 -12.17 7.23
C ALA A 459 -22.57 -11.41 7.83
N PRO A 460 -23.72 -11.40 7.13
CA PRO A 460 -24.93 -10.72 7.60
C PRO A 460 -25.58 -11.43 8.80
N MET A 461 -25.17 -12.68 9.10
CA MET A 461 -25.67 -13.48 10.21
C MET A 461 -24.56 -14.34 10.81
N GLY A 462 -24.73 -14.78 12.06
CA GLY A 462 -23.84 -15.70 12.72
C GLY A 462 -24.03 -17.17 12.28
N LEU A 463 -23.04 -18.03 12.53
CA LEU A 463 -23.10 -19.46 12.21
C LEU A 463 -24.30 -20.17 12.86
N HIS A 464 -24.65 -19.78 14.09
CA HIS A 464 -25.81 -20.35 14.79
C HIS A 464 -27.13 -20.02 14.07
N GLU A 465 -27.27 -18.78 13.61
CA GLU A 465 -28.42 -18.29 12.87
C GLU A 465 -28.53 -19.01 11.51
N LEU A 466 -27.39 -19.15 10.80
CA LEU A 466 -27.34 -19.92 9.54
C LEU A 466 -27.85 -21.35 9.71
N ARG A 467 -27.41 -22.01 10.77
CA ARG A 467 -27.89 -23.40 11.08
C ARG A 467 -29.36 -23.44 11.48
N ALA A 468 -29.84 -22.42 12.21
CA ALA A 468 -31.23 -22.33 12.65
C ALA A 468 -32.22 -22.14 11.50
N LEU A 469 -31.79 -21.64 10.34
CA LEU A 469 -32.62 -21.55 9.13
C LEU A 469 -33.10 -22.93 8.63
N GLY A 470 -32.35 -24.01 8.93
CA GLY A 470 -32.67 -25.36 8.47
C GLY A 470 -32.59 -25.57 6.94
N LYS A 471 -32.13 -24.56 6.20
CA LYS A 471 -32.05 -24.56 4.73
C LYS A 471 -30.69 -25.01 4.19
N TYR A 472 -29.68 -25.09 5.05
CA TYR A 472 -28.31 -25.39 4.70
C TYR A 472 -27.86 -26.69 5.36
N GLN A 473 -27.38 -27.63 4.55
CA GLN A 473 -26.74 -28.85 5.00
C GLN A 473 -25.23 -28.62 5.10
N GLU A 474 -24.62 -28.87 6.25
CA GLU A 474 -23.17 -28.88 6.42
C GLU A 474 -22.61 -30.15 5.78
N LEU A 475 -21.77 -29.99 4.73
CA LEU A 475 -21.17 -31.09 3.98
C LEU A 475 -19.81 -31.49 4.55
N ALA A 476 -19.02 -30.50 5.02
CA ALA A 476 -17.68 -30.71 5.55
C ALA A 476 -17.33 -29.68 6.60
N TYR A 477 -16.40 -30.07 7.49
CA TYR A 477 -15.84 -29.26 8.54
C TYR A 477 -14.31 -29.46 8.58
N PHE A 478 -13.57 -28.38 8.50
CA PHE A 478 -12.11 -28.34 8.54
C PHE A 478 -11.68 -27.55 9.78
N PRO A 479 -11.29 -28.23 10.86
CA PRO A 479 -10.76 -27.55 12.04
C PRO A 479 -9.37 -27.01 11.75
N SER A 480 -9.07 -25.83 12.27
CA SER A 480 -7.73 -25.24 12.21
C SER A 480 -6.85 -25.81 13.33
N ASP A 481 -5.60 -26.14 13.02
CA ASP A 481 -4.59 -26.56 13.99
C ASP A 481 -4.12 -25.42 14.93
N ILE A 482 -4.49 -24.16 14.60
CA ILE A 482 -4.03 -22.97 15.34
C ILE A 482 -5.08 -22.52 16.34
N ASP A 483 -6.30 -22.22 15.88
CA ASP A 483 -7.43 -21.73 16.67
C ASP A 483 -8.74 -21.96 15.90
N SER A 484 -9.81 -22.29 16.63
CA SER A 484 -11.16 -22.48 16.08
C SER A 484 -11.72 -21.25 15.35
N VAL A 485 -11.13 -20.08 15.56
CA VAL A 485 -11.46 -18.85 14.81
C VAL A 485 -11.12 -18.98 13.33
N TYR A 486 -10.21 -19.87 12.96
CA TYR A 486 -9.80 -20.15 11.57
C TYR A 486 -10.43 -21.42 10.99
N ASP A 487 -11.43 -21.99 11.66
CA ASP A 487 -12.17 -23.14 11.13
C ASP A 487 -12.92 -22.78 9.86
N VAL A 488 -13.01 -23.74 8.94
CA VAL A 488 -13.77 -23.61 7.70
C VAL A 488 -14.85 -24.68 7.63
N ARG A 489 -16.01 -24.30 7.10
CA ARG A 489 -17.15 -25.17 6.88
C ARG A 489 -17.70 -24.99 5.49
N ILE A 490 -18.14 -26.10 4.90
CA ILE A 490 -18.81 -26.10 3.60
C ILE A 490 -20.25 -26.44 3.81
N PHE A 491 -21.15 -25.59 3.35
CA PHE A 491 -22.57 -25.80 3.36
C PHE A 491 -23.14 -25.88 1.94
N LEU A 492 -24.19 -26.69 1.77
CA LEU A 492 -25.01 -26.74 0.57
C LEU A 492 -26.41 -26.27 0.90
N LYS A 493 -26.94 -25.30 0.14
CA LYS A 493 -28.34 -24.92 0.28
C LYS A 493 -29.24 -25.96 -0.35
N THR A 494 -30.05 -26.66 0.47
CA THR A 494 -30.90 -27.80 0.07
C THR A 494 -32.33 -27.39 -0.18
N GLN A 495 -32.78 -26.26 0.37
CA GLN A 495 -34.16 -25.76 0.24
C GLN A 495 -34.14 -24.36 -0.42
N PRO A 496 -35.23 -23.97 -1.12
CA PRO A 496 -35.38 -22.66 -1.72
C PRO A 496 -35.27 -21.50 -0.73
#